data_62e44c2cb7cf3dd42c0ce54a41fdd3cf
#
_entry.id   62e44c2cb7cf3dd42c0ce54a41fdd3cf
#
_cell.length_a   1.000
_cell.length_b   1.000
_cell.length_c   1.000
_cell.angle_alpha   90.00
_cell.angle_beta   90.00
_cell.angle_gamma   90.00
#
_symmetry.space_group_name_H-M   'P 1'
#
loop_
_entity.id
_entity.type
_entity.pdbx_description
1 polymer ?
#
loop_
_entity_poly.entity_id
_entity_poly.type
_entity_poly.pdbx_seq_one_letter_code
_entity_poly.pdbx_strand_id
1 'polypeptide(L)'
;GDRVSPRGLRPSCPAKGASRWASSGERSCFGEPPRLKGGEGRGFFSHALINILINLLYVPSALCCPSRASILTGKYPHNHHVVNNTLEGNCSSKLWQKIQEPYTFPALLKTMCGYQTFFAGKYLNEYGAEDAGGVGHVPPGWSFWYALEKNSKYYNYTLSVNGKARRHGENYSVDYLTDVLANMSLDFLEYKSNFEPFFMMISTPAPHSPWTAAPQYTKSFQNVSAPRNSNFNIHGKNKHWLIRQAKTPMTNSSIQFLDDAYRKRWQTLLSVDDLIEKLVKKLELNGELDNTYIFYTSDNGFHTGQFSLPIDKRQLYEFDIKVPLLVRGPGIKPNQTNKMLVANIDLGPTILDIAGYDLNKTQMDGMSLLPLLRGDKNVTWRSDFLVEYQGEGYNGSDPTCPGLGPGVTHCFPDCVCEDSYNNTYACVRTLSTSWDLQYCEFDDREVFVEVYNLTADPHQINNIAKTIDQEILEKMNYRLMMLQSCSGATCRTPGVFDPGYRFDPRLMFSNHGVRARRFSAQSL
;
A
#
# COMPACT_ATOMS: atom_id res chain seq x y z
N GLY A 1 3.08 -50.86 31.73
CA GLY A 1 2.75 -49.47 31.96
C GLY A 1 3.02 -48.65 30.72
N ASP A 2 2.05 -48.64 29.81
CA ASP A 2 2.17 -47.97 28.49
C ASP A 2 1.90 -46.49 28.64
N ARG A 3 2.88 -45.68 28.25
CA ARG A 3 2.68 -44.22 28.03
C ARG A 3 2.21 -44.00 26.61
N VAL A 4 0.93 -43.66 26.41
CA VAL A 4 0.38 -43.15 25.17
C VAL A 4 0.72 -41.69 25.07
N SER A 5 1.47 -41.32 24.01
CA SER A 5 1.75 -39.95 23.59
C SER A 5 0.58 -39.43 22.75
N PRO A 6 0.07 -38.19 22.95
CA PRO A 6 -0.99 -37.64 22.11
C PRO A 6 -0.40 -37.20 20.76
N ARG A 7 -0.83 -37.80 19.67
CA ARG A 7 -0.58 -37.33 18.30
C ARG A 7 -1.38 -36.05 18.06
N GLY A 8 -0.68 -34.93 17.94
CA GLY A 8 -1.25 -33.68 17.47
C GLY A 8 -1.68 -33.79 16.01
N LEU A 9 -2.94 -33.55 15.74
CA LEU A 9 -3.50 -33.40 14.41
C LEU A 9 -2.90 -32.14 13.76
N ARG A 10 -2.10 -32.32 12.71
CA ARG A 10 -1.73 -31.24 11.79
C ARG A 10 -2.91 -31.01 10.83
N PRO A 11 -3.43 -29.79 10.70
CA PRO A 11 -4.39 -29.51 9.63
C PRO A 11 -3.63 -29.46 8.30
N SER A 12 -3.98 -30.34 7.35
CA SER A 12 -3.48 -30.39 5.99
C SER A 12 -4.28 -29.47 5.09
N CYS A 13 -3.61 -28.60 4.30
CA CYS A 13 -4.21 -27.85 3.21
C CYS A 13 -4.26 -28.73 1.95
N PRO A 14 -5.42 -28.91 1.28
CA PRO A 14 -5.52 -29.72 0.07
C PRO A 14 -5.16 -28.93 -1.19
N ALA A 15 -4.29 -29.49 -2.05
CA ALA A 15 -4.00 -28.98 -3.38
C ALA A 15 -5.10 -29.36 -4.39
N LYS A 16 -5.64 -28.40 -5.16
CA LYS A 16 -6.58 -28.66 -6.26
C LYS A 16 -6.05 -28.19 -7.61
N GLY A 17 -6.20 -29.06 -8.62
CA GLY A 17 -5.66 -28.95 -9.96
C GLY A 17 -6.36 -27.94 -10.90
N ALA A 18 -5.66 -27.58 -11.98
CA ALA A 18 -5.97 -26.53 -12.96
C ALA A 18 -6.64 -27.08 -14.25
N SER A 19 -7.40 -26.23 -14.96
CA SER A 19 -7.78 -26.42 -16.37
C SER A 19 -7.86 -25.10 -17.15
N ARG A 20 -7.61 -25.15 -18.48
CA ARG A 20 -7.36 -24.07 -19.47
C ARG A 20 -8.63 -23.46 -20.07
N TRP A 21 -8.57 -22.21 -20.59
CA TRP A 21 -8.86 -21.68 -21.96
C TRP A 21 -9.04 -20.16 -22.04
N ALA A 22 -8.91 -19.57 -23.24
CA ALA A 22 -8.38 -18.30 -23.65
C ALA A 22 -9.40 -17.21 -24.14
N SER A 23 -8.93 -15.99 -24.19
CA SER A 23 -8.91 -14.87 -25.15
C SER A 23 -9.92 -13.70 -25.13
N SER A 24 -9.37 -12.50 -25.42
CA SER A 24 -9.89 -11.19 -25.93
C SER A 24 -10.59 -10.28 -24.91
N GLY A 25 -10.29 -9.06 -24.78
CA GLY A 25 -9.50 -7.93 -25.16
C GLY A 25 -10.29 -6.63 -25.00
N GLU A 26 -9.86 -5.65 -24.17
CA GLU A 26 -10.11 -4.22 -24.31
C GLU A 26 -9.34 -3.38 -23.28
N ARG A 27 -9.00 -2.10 -23.64
CA ARG A 27 -7.95 -1.27 -23.04
C ARG A 27 -8.48 -0.37 -21.91
N SER A 28 -7.70 -0.13 -20.87
CA SER A 28 -8.05 0.66 -19.69
C SER A 28 -7.16 1.89 -19.47
N CYS A 29 -7.74 2.88 -18.81
CA CYS A 29 -7.24 4.24 -18.60
C CYS A 29 -6.24 4.38 -17.44
N PHE A 30 -5.05 3.81 -17.58
CA PHE A 30 -3.84 4.46 -17.06
C PHE A 30 -3.22 5.21 -18.22
N GLY A 31 -2.74 6.44 -18.03
CA GLY A 31 -1.96 7.10 -19.07
C GLY A 31 -0.91 6.09 -19.56
N GLU A 32 -0.90 5.81 -20.86
CA GLU A 32 0.08 4.87 -21.43
C GLU A 32 1.47 5.23 -20.90
N PRO A 33 2.27 4.25 -20.44
CA PRO A 33 3.66 4.54 -20.11
C PRO A 33 4.30 5.20 -21.33
N PRO A 34 5.17 6.19 -21.15
CA PRO A 34 5.77 6.93 -22.25
C PRO A 34 6.44 5.94 -23.20
N ARG A 35 5.97 5.89 -24.46
CA ARG A 35 6.52 5.01 -25.49
C ARG A 35 7.95 5.44 -25.77
N LEU A 36 8.91 4.56 -25.52
CA LEU A 36 10.27 4.73 -26.02
C LEU A 36 10.23 4.74 -27.55
N LYS A 37 10.56 5.88 -28.18
CA LYS A 37 10.80 5.94 -29.62
C LYS A 37 12.16 5.29 -29.91
N GLY A 38 12.14 4.08 -30.43
CA GLY A 38 13.31 3.31 -30.80
C GLY A 38 13.15 1.85 -30.38
N GLY A 39 13.14 0.96 -31.34
CA GLY A 39 12.70 -0.43 -31.30
C GLY A 39 13.41 -1.42 -30.35
N GLU A 40 13.86 -0.99 -29.17
CA GLU A 40 14.42 -1.87 -28.14
C GLU A 40 13.86 -1.42 -26.78
N GLY A 41 12.88 -2.13 -26.29
CA GLY A 41 12.32 -1.90 -24.96
C GLY A 41 10.80 -1.99 -24.94
N ARG A 42 10.25 -3.14 -25.29
CA ARG A 42 8.89 -3.47 -24.87
C ARG A 42 8.97 -3.71 -23.37
N GLY A 43 8.48 -2.76 -22.56
CA GLY A 43 8.40 -2.92 -21.13
C GLY A 43 7.75 -4.28 -20.80
N PHE A 44 8.47 -5.12 -20.07
CA PHE A 44 8.07 -6.49 -19.76
C PHE A 44 6.78 -6.52 -18.92
N PHE A 45 6.50 -5.43 -18.19
CA PHE A 45 5.24 -5.22 -17.48
C PHE A 45 3.99 -5.43 -18.34
N SER A 46 4.06 -5.24 -19.66
CA SER A 46 2.85 -5.18 -20.49
C SER A 46 2.35 -6.51 -21.02
N HIS A 47 3.13 -7.58 -21.05
CA HIS A 47 2.72 -8.80 -21.76
C HIS A 47 2.85 -10.12 -21.00
N ALA A 48 3.78 -10.29 -20.07
CA ALA A 48 4.02 -11.59 -19.42
C ALA A 48 3.33 -11.76 -18.06
N LEU A 49 2.98 -10.67 -17.38
CA LEU A 49 2.53 -10.70 -15.99
C LEU A 49 1.05 -10.38 -15.78
N ILE A 50 0.31 -9.85 -16.76
CA ILE A 50 -1.02 -9.33 -16.50
C ILE A 50 -2.08 -10.34 -16.91
N ASN A 51 -2.63 -11.08 -15.93
CA ASN A 51 -3.90 -11.73 -16.11
C ASN A 51 -5.04 -10.77 -15.74
N ILE A 52 -4.93 -10.05 -14.61
CA ILE A 52 -5.90 -9.05 -14.17
C ILE A 52 -5.19 -7.77 -13.79
N LEU A 53 -5.72 -6.65 -14.27
CA LEU A 53 -5.48 -5.31 -13.75
C LEU A 53 -6.66 -4.91 -12.84
N ILE A 54 -6.41 -4.67 -11.58
CA ILE A 54 -7.37 -4.08 -10.64
C ILE A 54 -7.12 -2.58 -10.61
N ASN A 55 -8.05 -1.82 -11.19
CA ASN A 55 -7.91 -0.37 -11.32
C ASN A 55 -8.20 0.41 -10.03
N LEU A 56 -8.83 -0.23 -9.05
CA LEU A 56 -9.33 0.40 -7.83
C LEU A 56 -8.76 -0.28 -6.59
N LEU A 57 -7.42 -0.41 -6.53
CA LEU A 57 -6.74 -0.74 -5.28
C LEU A 57 -6.41 0.54 -4.54
N TYR A 58 -6.82 0.60 -3.29
CA TYR A 58 -6.58 1.72 -2.40
C TYR A 58 -5.76 1.32 -1.18
N VAL A 59 -5.07 2.30 -0.62
CA VAL A 59 -4.35 2.13 0.64
C VAL A 59 -5.10 2.83 1.77
N PRO A 60 -5.26 2.20 2.93
CA PRO A 60 -5.95 2.80 4.08
C PRO A 60 -5.13 3.90 4.76
N SER A 61 -3.89 4.09 4.36
CA SER A 61 -3.06 5.22 4.76
C SER A 61 -2.03 5.54 3.67
N ALA A 62 -1.97 6.79 3.25
CA ALA A 62 -1.04 7.25 2.20
C ALA A 62 0.39 7.43 2.73
N LEU A 63 0.89 6.48 3.54
CA LEU A 63 2.21 6.55 4.16
C LEU A 63 2.82 5.16 4.32
N CYS A 64 4.15 5.06 4.11
CA CYS A 64 4.88 3.80 4.05
C CYS A 64 4.59 2.84 5.20
N CYS A 65 4.89 3.22 6.46
CA CYS A 65 4.83 2.30 7.59
C CYS A 65 3.40 1.85 7.91
N PRO A 66 2.39 2.73 8.03
CA PRO A 66 1.00 2.32 8.25
C PRO A 66 0.48 1.43 7.12
N SER A 67 0.73 1.79 5.86
CA SER A 67 0.29 1.00 4.72
C SER A 67 0.93 -0.38 4.66
N ARG A 68 2.24 -0.50 4.94
CA ARG A 68 2.94 -1.79 5.00
C ARG A 68 2.46 -2.65 6.17
N ALA A 69 2.19 -2.04 7.33
CA ALA A 69 1.56 -2.71 8.45
C ALA A 69 0.17 -3.24 8.08
N SER A 70 -0.63 -2.47 7.33
CA SER A 70 -1.92 -2.90 6.81
C SER A 70 -1.81 -4.12 5.87
N ILE A 71 -0.83 -4.13 4.95
CA ILE A 71 -0.57 -5.30 4.08
C ILE A 71 -0.23 -6.53 4.92
N LEU A 72 0.69 -6.39 5.87
CA LEU A 72 1.18 -7.52 6.68
C LEU A 72 0.12 -8.11 7.61
N THR A 73 -0.74 -7.27 8.19
CA THR A 73 -1.73 -7.67 9.19
C THR A 73 -3.12 -7.91 8.62
N GLY A 74 -3.42 -7.42 7.41
CA GLY A 74 -4.77 -7.37 6.87
C GLY A 74 -5.72 -6.47 7.64
N LYS A 75 -5.19 -5.45 8.37
CA LYS A 75 -5.96 -4.59 9.28
C LYS A 75 -5.88 -3.12 8.88
N TYR A 76 -6.88 -2.36 9.30
CA TYR A 76 -6.84 -0.90 9.26
C TYR A 76 -5.87 -0.31 10.30
N PRO A 77 -5.39 0.94 10.11
CA PRO A 77 -4.46 1.61 11.05
C PRO A 77 -4.94 1.64 12.50
N HIS A 78 -6.21 1.90 12.76
CA HIS A 78 -6.77 1.91 14.12
C HIS A 78 -6.75 0.53 14.80
N ASN A 79 -6.67 -0.59 14.03
CA ASN A 79 -6.61 -1.94 14.57
C ASN A 79 -5.18 -2.50 14.68
N HIS A 80 -4.24 -2.04 13.86
CA HIS A 80 -2.84 -2.45 14.02
C HIS A 80 -1.98 -1.41 14.76
N HIS A 81 -2.50 -0.19 14.98
CA HIS A 81 -1.90 0.89 15.77
C HIS A 81 -0.56 1.44 15.24
N VAL A 82 -0.22 1.21 14.00
CA VAL A 82 0.90 1.87 13.33
C VAL A 82 0.34 3.07 12.57
N VAL A 83 0.61 4.27 13.05
CA VAL A 83 -0.10 5.48 12.60
C VAL A 83 0.77 6.42 11.77
N ASN A 84 2.10 6.32 11.90
CA ASN A 84 3.06 7.10 11.11
C ASN A 84 4.40 6.36 10.95
N ASN A 85 5.44 7.05 10.43
CA ASN A 85 6.75 6.45 10.14
C ASN A 85 7.72 6.43 11.32
N THR A 86 7.32 6.87 12.51
CA THR A 86 8.19 6.97 13.70
C THR A 86 7.98 5.82 14.67
N LEU A 87 8.94 5.61 15.58
CA LEU A 87 8.80 4.62 16.66
C LEU A 87 7.64 4.96 17.61
N GLU A 88 7.40 6.25 17.87
CA GLU A 88 6.28 6.74 18.66
C GLU A 88 4.93 6.42 17.99
N GLY A 89 4.89 6.45 16.66
CA GLY A 89 3.77 5.99 15.86
C GLY A 89 3.71 4.48 15.66
N ASN A 90 4.47 3.73 16.44
CA ASN A 90 4.57 2.26 16.44
C ASN A 90 5.20 1.64 15.19
N CYS A 91 5.87 2.41 14.33
CA CYS A 91 6.60 1.86 13.19
C CYS A 91 7.81 1.03 13.68
N SER A 92 7.77 -0.28 13.55
CA SER A 92 8.76 -1.25 14.07
C SER A 92 8.98 -1.23 15.58
N SER A 93 8.12 -0.59 16.35
CA SER A 93 8.25 -0.48 17.81
C SER A 93 8.25 -1.84 18.51
N LYS A 94 8.70 -1.88 19.76
CA LYS A 94 8.58 -3.09 20.60
C LYS A 94 7.13 -3.55 20.79
N LEU A 95 6.18 -2.60 20.78
CA LEU A 95 4.77 -2.91 20.85
C LEU A 95 4.30 -3.61 19.57
N TRP A 96 4.65 -3.08 18.38
CA TRP A 96 4.41 -3.73 17.10
C TRP A 96 4.95 -5.16 17.08
N GLN A 97 6.20 -5.34 17.47
CA GLN A 97 6.87 -6.66 17.51
C GLN A 97 6.13 -7.65 18.41
N LYS A 98 5.60 -7.18 19.54
CA LYS A 98 4.92 -8.04 20.52
C LYS A 98 3.50 -8.40 20.12
N ILE A 99 2.72 -7.45 19.59
CA ILE A 99 1.27 -7.61 19.44
C ILE A 99 0.80 -7.84 18.00
N GLN A 100 1.60 -7.48 16.99
CA GLN A 100 1.19 -7.62 15.57
C GLN A 100 2.04 -8.61 14.79
N GLU A 101 3.37 -8.58 14.91
CA GLU A 101 4.25 -9.46 14.11
C GLU A 101 3.91 -10.95 14.22
N PRO A 102 3.55 -11.53 15.39
CA PRO A 102 3.18 -12.93 15.49
C PRO A 102 1.91 -13.32 14.72
N TYR A 103 1.08 -12.36 14.38
CA TYR A 103 -0.22 -12.56 13.71
C TYR A 103 -0.26 -12.03 12.28
N THR A 104 0.88 -11.63 11.73
CA THR A 104 0.99 -11.25 10.31
C THR A 104 0.75 -12.45 9.40
N PHE A 105 0.27 -12.20 8.19
CA PHE A 105 0.01 -13.32 7.27
C PHE A 105 1.25 -14.19 6.97
N PRO A 106 2.51 -13.66 6.89
CA PRO A 106 3.68 -14.51 6.74
C PRO A 106 3.92 -15.43 7.94
N ALA A 107 3.65 -14.94 9.16
CA ALA A 107 3.74 -15.77 10.36
C ALA A 107 2.76 -16.95 10.31
N LEU A 108 1.52 -16.70 9.87
CA LEU A 108 0.51 -17.74 9.69
C LEU A 108 0.84 -18.70 8.54
N LEU A 109 1.34 -18.20 7.41
CA LEU A 109 1.80 -19.06 6.29
C LEU A 109 2.87 -20.06 6.74
N LYS A 110 3.88 -19.58 7.44
CA LYS A 110 4.98 -20.44 7.92
C LYS A 110 4.52 -21.44 8.97
N THR A 111 3.81 -20.97 9.99
CA THR A 111 3.48 -21.80 11.17
C THR A 111 2.32 -22.73 10.95
N MET A 112 1.34 -22.31 10.14
CA MET A 112 0.07 -23.03 9.97
C MET A 112 -0.07 -23.74 8.63
N CYS A 113 0.53 -23.17 7.55
CA CYS A 113 0.43 -23.73 6.21
C CYS A 113 1.71 -24.38 5.69
N GLY A 114 2.81 -24.34 6.46
CA GLY A 114 4.06 -25.01 6.10
C GLY A 114 4.82 -24.40 4.93
N TYR A 115 4.64 -23.09 4.69
CA TYR A 115 5.34 -22.38 3.62
C TYR A 115 6.80 -22.06 4.00
N GLN A 116 7.70 -22.21 3.03
CA GLN A 116 8.98 -21.51 3.06
C GLN A 116 8.75 -20.04 2.72
N THR A 117 9.13 -19.14 3.60
CA THR A 117 8.86 -17.72 3.48
C THR A 117 10.15 -16.93 3.27
N PHE A 118 10.17 -16.07 2.28
CA PHE A 118 11.30 -15.25 1.88
C PHE A 118 10.90 -13.76 1.88
N PHE A 119 11.71 -12.94 2.50
CA PHE A 119 11.59 -11.49 2.46
C PHE A 119 12.89 -10.83 1.98
N ALA A 120 12.79 -9.84 1.08
CA ALA A 120 13.92 -9.05 0.65
C ALA A 120 13.54 -7.58 0.43
N GLY A 121 14.32 -6.65 0.98
CA GLY A 121 14.18 -5.21 0.80
C GLY A 121 13.63 -4.45 1.99
N LYS A 122 12.90 -3.35 1.75
CA LYS A 122 12.35 -2.48 2.79
C LYS A 122 11.21 -3.16 3.54
N TYR A 123 11.35 -3.27 4.87
CA TYR A 123 10.28 -3.75 5.77
C TYR A 123 9.42 -2.59 6.26
N LEU A 124 9.76 -2.00 7.39
CA LEU A 124 9.14 -0.82 7.99
C LEU A 124 10.21 0.27 8.19
N ASN A 125 9.82 1.54 8.23
CA ASN A 125 10.79 2.65 8.19
C ASN A 125 11.81 2.65 9.34
N GLU A 126 11.40 2.25 10.55
CA GLU A 126 12.27 2.21 11.73
C GLU A 126 12.89 0.83 12.00
N TYR A 127 12.72 -0.13 11.06
CA TYR A 127 13.38 -1.44 11.19
C TYR A 127 14.91 -1.28 11.23
N GLY A 128 15.53 -1.93 12.20
CA GLY A 128 16.97 -1.86 12.40
C GLY A 128 17.46 -0.71 13.28
N ALA A 129 16.56 0.18 13.74
CA ALA A 129 16.89 1.13 14.81
C ALA A 129 17.21 0.38 16.11
N GLU A 130 18.11 0.90 16.93
CA GLU A 130 18.52 0.24 18.19
C GLU A 130 17.33 0.01 19.11
N ASP A 131 16.47 0.99 19.28
CA ASP A 131 15.24 0.90 20.08
C ASP A 131 14.22 -0.09 19.48
N ALA A 132 14.29 -0.35 18.18
CA ALA A 132 13.54 -1.41 17.51
C ALA A 132 14.22 -2.80 17.61
N GLY A 133 15.35 -2.92 18.30
CA GLY A 133 16.09 -4.18 18.45
C GLY A 133 17.18 -4.39 17.41
N GLY A 134 17.52 -3.36 16.66
CA GLY A 134 18.58 -3.38 15.66
C GLY A 134 18.28 -4.33 14.49
N VAL A 135 19.27 -4.52 13.63
CA VAL A 135 19.18 -5.45 12.48
C VAL A 135 19.18 -6.93 12.90
N GLY A 136 19.43 -7.21 14.19
CA GLY A 136 19.35 -8.55 14.77
C GLY A 136 17.92 -9.08 14.93
N HIS A 137 16.93 -8.19 14.96
CA HIS A 137 15.53 -8.59 15.03
C HIS A 137 15.08 -9.19 13.69
N VAL A 138 14.62 -10.43 13.72
CA VAL A 138 13.97 -11.08 12.58
C VAL A 138 12.51 -11.33 12.97
N PRO A 139 11.53 -10.68 12.28
CA PRO A 139 10.14 -10.88 12.58
C PRO A 139 9.72 -12.35 12.43
N PRO A 140 8.84 -12.88 13.29
CA PRO A 140 8.34 -14.24 13.13
C PRO A 140 7.64 -14.41 11.77
N GLY A 141 7.74 -15.62 11.22
CA GLY A 141 7.11 -15.94 9.94
C GLY A 141 8.04 -15.89 8.73
N TRP A 142 9.29 -15.52 8.88
CA TRP A 142 10.26 -15.54 7.79
C TRP A 142 11.29 -16.68 7.96
N SER A 143 11.51 -17.44 6.90
CA SER A 143 12.54 -18.48 6.83
C SER A 143 13.85 -17.91 6.30
N PHE A 144 13.74 -16.95 5.36
CA PHE A 144 14.84 -16.21 4.77
C PHE A 144 14.54 -14.72 4.88
N TRP A 145 15.46 -13.98 5.48
CA TRP A 145 15.27 -12.58 5.84
C TRP A 145 16.41 -11.70 5.34
N TYR A 146 16.14 -10.82 4.38
CA TYR A 146 17.11 -9.91 3.76
C TYR A 146 16.58 -8.48 3.81
N ALA A 147 16.37 -7.95 5.00
CA ALA A 147 15.69 -6.68 5.19
C ALA A 147 16.64 -5.49 5.20
N LEU A 148 16.23 -4.44 4.49
CA LEU A 148 16.91 -3.15 4.49
C LEU A 148 16.75 -2.47 5.87
N GLU A 149 17.87 -1.99 6.42
CA GLU A 149 17.87 -1.14 7.60
C GLU A 149 17.24 0.21 7.30
N LYS A 150 16.21 0.57 8.08
CA LYS A 150 15.49 1.85 7.99
C LYS A 150 14.83 2.11 6.62
N ASN A 151 14.91 3.35 6.15
CA ASN A 151 14.22 3.81 4.95
C ASN A 151 15.00 3.49 3.66
N SER A 152 14.37 3.74 2.51
CA SER A 152 14.87 3.38 1.19
C SER A 152 16.24 3.99 0.86
N LYS A 153 17.13 3.14 0.38
CA LYS A 153 18.47 3.49 -0.15
C LYS A 153 18.75 2.64 -1.38
N TYR A 154 19.65 3.08 -2.25
CA TYR A 154 20.09 2.33 -3.42
C TYR A 154 21.54 1.85 -3.29
N TYR A 155 22.35 2.58 -2.50
CA TYR A 155 23.74 2.32 -2.16
C TYR A 155 24.02 2.71 -0.71
N ASN A 156 25.19 2.35 -0.19
CA ASN A 156 25.65 2.70 1.17
C ASN A 156 24.61 2.35 2.25
N TYR A 157 24.17 1.11 2.25
CA TYR A 157 23.12 0.58 3.14
C TYR A 157 23.59 -0.64 3.92
N THR A 158 22.81 -1.02 4.93
CA THR A 158 22.94 -2.27 5.66
C THR A 158 21.73 -3.16 5.36
N LEU A 159 21.95 -4.43 5.08
CA LEU A 159 20.93 -5.48 5.11
C LEU A 159 21.07 -6.31 6.39
N SER A 160 19.95 -6.64 7.00
CA SER A 160 19.87 -7.78 7.92
C SER A 160 19.79 -9.05 7.11
N VAL A 161 20.84 -9.85 7.14
CA VAL A 161 20.88 -11.19 6.53
C VAL A 161 20.62 -12.21 7.62
N ASN A 162 19.35 -12.61 7.79
CA ASN A 162 18.92 -13.51 8.87
C ASN A 162 19.41 -13.05 10.27
N GLY A 163 19.27 -11.77 10.57
CA GLY A 163 19.68 -11.16 11.82
C GLY A 163 21.15 -10.73 11.90
N LYS A 164 21.93 -10.91 10.84
CA LYS A 164 23.34 -10.46 10.78
C LYS A 164 23.47 -9.25 9.86
N ALA A 165 24.11 -8.19 10.34
CA ALA A 165 24.36 -6.99 9.54
C ALA A 165 25.33 -7.28 8.39
N ARG A 166 24.92 -6.96 7.16
CA ARG A 166 25.78 -6.95 5.98
C ARG A 166 25.76 -5.56 5.37
N ARG A 167 26.90 -4.90 5.39
CA ARG A 167 27.08 -3.56 4.80
C ARG A 167 27.38 -3.68 3.31
N HIS A 168 26.80 -2.78 2.55
CA HIS A 168 27.02 -2.58 1.12
C HIS A 168 27.55 -1.16 0.87
N GLY A 169 28.41 -1.02 -0.12
CA GLY A 169 29.01 0.24 -0.53
C GLY A 169 28.28 0.91 -1.69
N GLU A 170 29.08 1.45 -2.63
CA GLU A 170 28.54 2.20 -3.79
C GLU A 170 28.99 1.64 -5.15
N ASN A 171 29.61 0.46 -5.16
CA ASN A 171 29.98 -0.18 -6.42
C ASN A 171 28.74 -0.79 -7.09
N TYR A 172 28.35 -0.25 -8.25
CA TYR A 172 27.16 -0.72 -8.98
C TYR A 172 27.12 -2.23 -9.15
N SER A 173 28.21 -2.86 -9.54
CA SER A 173 28.23 -4.29 -9.90
C SER A 173 27.89 -5.24 -8.74
N VAL A 174 27.98 -4.78 -7.48
CA VAL A 174 27.79 -5.62 -6.29
C VAL A 174 26.90 -4.99 -5.20
N ASP A 175 26.62 -3.67 -5.28
CA ASP A 175 25.96 -2.95 -4.21
C ASP A 175 24.65 -2.27 -4.60
N TYR A 176 24.29 -2.21 -5.90
CA TYR A 176 23.00 -1.62 -6.31
C TYR A 176 21.84 -2.46 -5.74
N LEU A 177 21.07 -1.89 -4.81
CA LEU A 177 20.15 -2.66 -3.97
C LEU A 177 19.15 -3.48 -4.79
N THR A 178 18.55 -2.92 -5.87
CA THR A 178 17.56 -3.66 -6.67
C THR A 178 18.16 -4.93 -7.29
N ASP A 179 19.41 -4.85 -7.79
CA ASP A 179 20.10 -6.02 -8.37
C ASP A 179 20.52 -7.02 -7.28
N VAL A 180 20.92 -6.55 -6.11
CA VAL A 180 21.21 -7.41 -4.94
C VAL A 180 19.97 -8.18 -4.52
N LEU A 181 18.80 -7.52 -4.45
CA LEU A 181 17.54 -8.19 -4.12
C LEU A 181 17.13 -9.20 -5.21
N ALA A 182 17.36 -8.87 -6.48
CA ALA A 182 17.11 -9.79 -7.60
C ALA A 182 17.94 -11.08 -7.47
N ASN A 183 19.25 -10.93 -7.21
CA ASN A 183 20.15 -12.07 -7.06
C ASN A 183 19.76 -12.95 -5.86
N MET A 184 19.49 -12.36 -4.68
CA MET A 184 19.03 -13.10 -3.51
C MET A 184 17.71 -13.85 -3.78
N SER A 185 16.82 -13.26 -4.55
CA SER A 185 15.54 -13.86 -4.93
C SER A 185 15.71 -15.04 -5.90
N LEU A 186 16.64 -14.92 -6.86
CA LEU A 186 16.98 -15.99 -7.79
C LEU A 186 17.66 -17.16 -7.07
N ASP A 187 18.59 -16.87 -6.15
CA ASP A 187 19.23 -17.88 -5.29
C ASP A 187 18.20 -18.64 -4.47
N PHE A 188 17.24 -17.93 -3.88
CA PHE A 188 16.15 -18.60 -3.16
C PHE A 188 15.37 -19.55 -4.09
N LEU A 189 14.95 -19.12 -5.29
CA LEU A 189 14.24 -19.97 -6.26
C LEU A 189 15.06 -21.16 -6.76
N GLU A 190 16.41 -21.06 -6.74
CA GLU A 190 17.30 -22.15 -7.10
C GLU A 190 17.43 -23.20 -5.99
N TYR A 191 17.55 -22.75 -4.71
CA TYR A 191 17.93 -23.62 -3.60
C TYR A 191 16.79 -23.92 -2.62
N LYS A 192 15.58 -23.34 -2.78
CA LYS A 192 14.42 -23.67 -1.95
C LYS A 192 14.06 -25.15 -2.02
N SER A 193 13.40 -25.68 -0.99
CA SER A 193 12.82 -27.03 -1.04
C SER A 193 11.75 -27.13 -2.13
N ASN A 194 11.78 -28.22 -2.89
CA ASN A 194 10.74 -28.53 -3.87
C ASN A 194 9.54 -29.27 -3.25
N PHE A 195 9.61 -29.62 -1.97
CA PHE A 195 8.58 -30.38 -1.25
C PHE A 195 7.63 -29.49 -0.45
N GLU A 196 7.98 -28.21 -0.29
CA GLU A 196 7.20 -27.25 0.49
C GLU A 196 6.75 -26.09 -0.44
N PRO A 197 5.53 -25.58 -0.27
CA PRO A 197 5.14 -24.36 -0.97
C PRO A 197 5.98 -23.17 -0.50
N PHE A 198 6.09 -22.15 -1.34
CA PHE A 198 6.86 -20.96 -0.98
C PHE A 198 6.04 -19.68 -1.09
N PHE A 199 6.44 -18.69 -0.31
CA PHE A 199 5.98 -17.31 -0.40
C PHE A 199 7.18 -16.37 -0.45
N MET A 200 7.18 -15.44 -1.40
CA MET A 200 8.21 -14.40 -1.53
C MET A 200 7.57 -13.02 -1.45
N MET A 201 8.13 -12.14 -0.63
CA MET A 201 7.80 -10.71 -0.61
C MET A 201 9.07 -9.91 -0.91
N ILE A 202 9.08 -9.21 -2.05
CA ILE A 202 10.23 -8.43 -2.51
C ILE A 202 9.81 -6.97 -2.52
N SER A 203 10.41 -6.17 -1.64
CA SER A 203 10.08 -4.77 -1.40
C SER A 203 11.23 -3.87 -1.85
N THR A 204 11.27 -3.56 -3.16
CA THR A 204 12.34 -2.76 -3.76
C THR A 204 12.35 -1.32 -3.24
N PRO A 205 13.52 -0.61 -3.23
CA PRO A 205 13.57 0.80 -2.90
C PRO A 205 12.89 1.69 -3.95
N ALA A 206 12.86 1.25 -5.21
CA ALA A 206 12.27 1.99 -6.32
C ALA A 206 10.73 1.99 -6.24
N PRO A 207 10.10 3.15 -6.54
CA PRO A 207 10.65 4.42 -6.97
C PRO A 207 10.77 5.49 -5.86
N HIS A 208 11.13 5.12 -4.62
CA HIS A 208 11.32 6.06 -3.50
C HIS A 208 12.59 6.92 -3.70
N SER A 209 12.64 8.11 -3.08
CA SER A 209 13.87 8.91 -3.01
C SER A 209 15.04 8.12 -2.39
N PRO A 210 16.29 8.40 -2.74
CA PRO A 210 16.83 9.50 -3.57
C PRO A 210 16.78 9.27 -5.08
N TRP A 211 16.00 8.34 -5.61
CA TRP A 211 15.77 8.07 -7.04
C TRP A 211 17.06 7.78 -7.84
N THR A 212 17.96 7.00 -7.27
CA THR A 212 19.24 6.68 -7.91
C THR A 212 19.05 5.51 -8.87
N ALA A 213 19.01 5.81 -10.16
CA ALA A 213 18.89 4.80 -11.20
C ALA A 213 20.18 4.00 -11.41
N ALA A 214 20.05 2.76 -11.88
CA ALA A 214 21.18 2.00 -12.39
C ALA A 214 21.84 2.74 -13.57
N PRO A 215 23.17 2.67 -13.74
CA PRO A 215 23.91 3.47 -14.72
C PRO A 215 23.37 3.39 -16.16
N GLN A 216 22.93 2.19 -16.58
CA GLN A 216 22.39 1.96 -17.93
C GLN A 216 21.06 2.69 -18.17
N TYR A 217 20.32 3.09 -17.12
CA TYR A 217 19.01 3.73 -17.22
C TYR A 217 19.00 5.23 -16.99
N THR A 218 20.13 5.83 -16.62
CA THR A 218 20.24 7.27 -16.29
C THR A 218 19.87 8.21 -17.46
N LYS A 219 19.94 7.72 -18.69
CA LYS A 219 19.56 8.47 -19.90
C LYS A 219 18.16 8.17 -20.43
N SER A 220 17.41 7.29 -19.77
CA SER A 220 16.03 6.96 -20.16
C SER A 220 15.09 8.12 -19.81
N PHE A 221 14.00 8.26 -20.56
CA PHE A 221 12.91 9.22 -20.29
C PHE A 221 13.30 10.70 -20.28
N GLN A 222 14.35 11.11 -20.96
CA GLN A 222 14.89 12.50 -20.93
C GLN A 222 13.85 13.59 -21.27
N ASN A 223 12.87 13.26 -22.15
CA ASN A 223 11.83 14.18 -22.61
C ASN A 223 10.47 13.96 -21.93
N VAL A 224 10.44 13.23 -20.80
CA VAL A 224 9.20 12.94 -20.08
C VAL A 224 9.04 13.96 -18.95
N SER A 225 7.83 14.50 -18.82
CA SER A 225 7.41 15.36 -17.72
C SER A 225 6.35 14.66 -16.89
N ALA A 226 6.17 15.09 -15.64
CA ALA A 226 5.07 14.65 -14.81
C ALA A 226 3.70 14.96 -15.48
N PRO A 227 2.64 14.19 -15.19
CA PRO A 227 1.33 14.42 -15.79
C PRO A 227 0.81 15.84 -15.53
N ARG A 228 0.22 16.46 -16.55
CA ARG A 228 -0.40 17.80 -16.49
C ARG A 228 -1.93 17.69 -16.48
N ASN A 229 -2.44 16.91 -15.51
CA ASN A 229 -3.89 16.76 -15.31
C ASN A 229 -4.53 18.09 -14.88
N SER A 230 -5.85 18.16 -14.86
CA SER A 230 -6.61 19.39 -14.55
C SER A 230 -6.35 19.91 -13.12
N ASN A 231 -5.87 19.07 -12.19
CA ASN A 231 -5.46 19.47 -10.85
C ASN A 231 -3.96 19.81 -10.73
N PHE A 232 -3.19 19.78 -11.83
CA PHE A 232 -1.78 20.16 -11.82
C PHE A 232 -1.62 21.67 -11.68
N ASN A 233 -0.80 22.12 -10.74
CA ASN A 233 -0.41 23.53 -10.53
C ASN A 233 -1.60 24.49 -10.44
N ILE A 234 -2.65 24.06 -9.72
CA ILE A 234 -3.81 24.90 -9.40
C ILE A 234 -3.92 25.12 -7.90
N HIS A 235 -4.48 26.26 -7.51
CA HIS A 235 -4.68 26.57 -6.10
C HIS A 235 -5.80 25.72 -5.49
N GLY A 236 -5.52 25.08 -4.35
CA GLY A 236 -6.47 24.27 -3.58
C GLY A 236 -7.47 25.11 -2.78
N LYS A 237 -8.24 25.99 -3.43
CA LYS A 237 -9.06 27.05 -2.82
C LYS A 237 -10.01 26.55 -1.71
N ASN A 238 -10.64 25.39 -1.92
CA ASN A 238 -11.67 24.84 -1.03
C ASN A 238 -11.18 23.59 -0.30
N LYS A 239 -9.88 23.50 -0.07
CA LYS A 239 -9.22 22.38 0.60
C LYS A 239 -8.75 22.75 1.99
N HIS A 240 -8.33 21.76 2.76
CA HIS A 240 -7.70 21.97 4.05
C HIS A 240 -6.54 22.97 3.96
N TRP A 241 -6.27 23.70 5.03
CA TRP A 241 -5.30 24.81 5.04
C TRP A 241 -3.91 24.37 4.56
N LEU A 242 -3.49 23.13 4.87
CA LEU A 242 -2.20 22.60 4.45
C LEU A 242 -2.06 22.57 2.92
N ILE A 243 -3.12 22.26 2.19
CA ILE A 243 -3.12 22.31 0.72
C ILE A 243 -3.19 23.75 0.23
N ARG A 244 -3.97 24.62 0.90
CA ARG A 244 -4.11 26.04 0.54
C ARG A 244 -2.82 26.85 0.70
N GLN A 245 -1.88 26.41 1.57
CA GLN A 245 -0.63 27.12 1.79
C GLN A 245 0.33 27.04 0.59
N ALA A 246 0.13 26.06 -0.31
CA ALA A 246 0.98 25.89 -1.46
C ALA A 246 0.93 27.11 -2.39
N LYS A 247 2.12 27.61 -2.75
CA LYS A 247 2.28 28.75 -3.64
C LYS A 247 1.83 28.40 -5.05
N THR A 248 0.84 29.11 -5.56
CA THR A 248 0.30 28.91 -6.91
C THR A 248 0.36 30.20 -7.74
N PRO A 249 0.86 30.18 -8.99
CA PRO A 249 1.50 29.02 -9.62
C PRO A 249 2.84 28.68 -9.00
N MET A 250 3.23 27.40 -9.09
CA MET A 250 4.58 26.97 -8.72
C MET A 250 5.63 27.73 -9.52
N THR A 251 6.80 27.93 -8.92
CA THR A 251 7.93 28.50 -9.65
C THR A 251 8.45 27.55 -10.73
N ASN A 252 9.15 28.09 -11.73
CA ASN A 252 9.79 27.27 -12.77
C ASN A 252 10.80 26.29 -12.17
N SER A 253 11.50 26.67 -11.10
CA SER A 253 12.44 25.78 -10.40
C SER A 253 11.74 24.60 -9.75
N SER A 254 10.60 24.81 -9.08
CA SER A 254 9.79 23.73 -8.52
C SER A 254 9.25 22.79 -9.61
N ILE A 255 8.77 23.33 -10.73
CA ILE A 255 8.30 22.52 -11.87
C ILE A 255 9.44 21.69 -12.46
N GLN A 256 10.64 22.27 -12.63
CA GLN A 256 11.80 21.53 -13.12
C GLN A 256 12.24 20.43 -12.15
N PHE A 257 12.23 20.71 -10.86
CA PHE A 257 12.55 19.75 -9.81
C PHE A 257 11.60 18.55 -9.83
N LEU A 258 10.27 18.77 -9.86
CA LEU A 258 9.30 17.69 -9.88
C LEU A 258 9.35 16.86 -11.17
N ASP A 259 9.62 17.49 -12.33
CA ASP A 259 9.78 16.77 -13.59
C ASP A 259 11.05 15.92 -13.60
N ASP A 260 12.13 16.41 -12.99
CA ASP A 260 13.35 15.63 -12.81
C ASP A 260 13.14 14.45 -11.87
N ALA A 261 12.47 14.67 -10.72
CA ALA A 261 12.09 13.62 -9.80
C ALA A 261 11.20 12.55 -10.48
N TYR A 262 10.21 12.98 -11.28
CA TYR A 262 9.34 12.07 -12.03
C TYR A 262 10.12 11.20 -13.02
N ARG A 263 11.05 11.78 -13.80
CA ARG A 263 11.93 11.03 -14.71
C ARG A 263 12.80 10.02 -13.97
N LYS A 264 13.45 10.45 -12.87
CA LYS A 264 14.30 9.58 -12.04
C LYS A 264 13.52 8.42 -11.43
N ARG A 265 12.29 8.63 -11.01
CA ARG A 265 11.39 7.57 -10.55
C ARG A 265 11.19 6.49 -11.62
N TRP A 266 10.87 6.89 -12.86
CA TRP A 266 10.75 5.96 -13.98
C TRP A 266 12.07 5.24 -14.30
N GLN A 267 13.20 5.94 -14.24
CA GLN A 267 14.52 5.33 -14.45
C GLN A 267 14.82 4.23 -13.42
N THR A 268 14.45 4.42 -12.15
CA THR A 268 14.66 3.40 -11.11
C THR A 268 13.75 2.19 -11.30
N LEU A 269 12.54 2.36 -11.84
CA LEU A 269 11.60 1.28 -12.12
C LEU A 269 12.06 0.34 -13.21
N LEU A 270 12.93 0.77 -14.14
CA LEU A 270 13.50 -0.13 -15.16
C LEU A 270 14.30 -1.28 -14.55
N SER A 271 14.99 -1.04 -13.42
CA SER A 271 15.67 -2.13 -12.70
C SER A 271 14.70 -3.08 -12.00
N VAL A 272 13.51 -2.60 -11.62
CA VAL A 272 12.45 -3.46 -11.09
C VAL A 272 11.86 -4.33 -12.21
N ASP A 273 11.74 -3.76 -13.41
CA ASP A 273 11.30 -4.49 -14.60
C ASP A 273 12.24 -5.66 -14.92
N ASP A 274 13.57 -5.41 -14.90
CA ASP A 274 14.60 -6.45 -15.04
C ASP A 274 14.51 -7.53 -13.95
N LEU A 275 14.27 -7.13 -12.69
CA LEU A 275 14.10 -8.07 -11.57
C LEU A 275 12.91 -8.99 -11.82
N ILE A 276 11.77 -8.44 -12.21
CA ILE A 276 10.55 -9.20 -12.47
C ILE A 276 10.75 -10.14 -13.65
N GLU A 277 11.38 -9.68 -14.73
CA GLU A 277 11.70 -10.52 -15.90
C GLU A 277 12.54 -11.74 -15.52
N LYS A 278 13.60 -11.52 -14.73
CA LYS A 278 14.48 -12.59 -14.25
C LYS A 278 13.72 -13.61 -13.39
N LEU A 279 12.85 -13.15 -12.49
CA LEU A 279 12.05 -14.04 -11.63
C LEU A 279 11.04 -14.86 -12.42
N VAL A 280 10.32 -14.24 -13.37
CA VAL A 280 9.35 -14.94 -14.21
C VAL A 280 10.03 -16.00 -15.05
N LYS A 281 11.17 -15.66 -15.69
CA LYS A 281 11.97 -16.64 -16.45
C LYS A 281 12.46 -17.78 -15.56
N LYS A 282 12.86 -17.49 -14.32
CA LYS A 282 13.31 -18.52 -13.37
C LYS A 282 12.18 -19.46 -12.97
N LEU A 283 10.99 -18.92 -12.68
CA LEU A 283 9.79 -19.72 -12.39
C LEU A 283 9.36 -20.58 -13.58
N GLU A 284 9.48 -20.06 -14.79
CA GLU A 284 9.20 -20.82 -16.03
C GLU A 284 10.19 -21.95 -16.22
N LEU A 285 11.49 -21.69 -16.05
CA LEU A 285 12.55 -22.71 -16.14
C LEU A 285 12.39 -23.81 -15.09
N ASN A 286 11.93 -23.47 -13.90
CA ASN A 286 11.64 -24.44 -12.84
C ASN A 286 10.32 -25.21 -13.06
N GLY A 287 9.50 -24.83 -14.08
CA GLY A 287 8.17 -25.40 -14.29
C GLY A 287 7.13 -24.99 -13.24
N GLU A 288 7.37 -23.91 -12.50
CA GLU A 288 6.54 -23.46 -11.38
C GLU A 288 5.63 -22.27 -11.73
N LEU A 289 5.84 -21.61 -12.87
CA LEU A 289 5.15 -20.37 -13.25
C LEU A 289 3.63 -20.53 -13.31
N ASP A 290 3.12 -21.65 -13.83
CA ASP A 290 1.69 -21.90 -13.95
C ASP A 290 1.01 -22.29 -12.62
N ASN A 291 1.79 -22.57 -11.59
CA ASN A 291 1.32 -22.86 -10.22
C ASN A 291 1.70 -21.75 -9.23
N THR A 292 2.08 -20.57 -9.72
CA THR A 292 2.51 -19.45 -8.90
C THR A 292 1.58 -18.26 -9.09
N TYR A 293 1.05 -17.70 -7.98
CA TYR A 293 0.40 -16.39 -7.97
C TYR A 293 1.46 -15.29 -7.85
N ILE A 294 1.38 -14.30 -8.72
CA ILE A 294 2.26 -13.12 -8.69
C ILE A 294 1.39 -11.88 -8.51
N PHE A 295 1.69 -11.09 -7.48
CA PHE A 295 1.06 -9.80 -7.20
C PHE A 295 2.11 -8.71 -7.35
N TYR A 296 1.77 -7.63 -8.05
CA TYR A 296 2.57 -6.42 -8.13
C TYR A 296 1.72 -5.23 -7.71
N THR A 297 2.20 -4.47 -6.73
CA THR A 297 1.52 -3.30 -6.20
C THR A 297 2.52 -2.31 -5.59
N SER A 298 2.02 -1.21 -5.02
CA SER A 298 2.76 -0.22 -4.24
C SER A 298 2.19 -0.09 -2.83
N ASP A 299 2.99 0.42 -1.91
CA ASP A 299 2.57 0.73 -0.55
C ASP A 299 1.77 2.03 -0.44
N ASN A 300 2.01 2.99 -1.32
CA ASN A 300 1.25 4.24 -1.45
C ASN A 300 1.40 4.84 -2.85
N GLY A 301 0.54 5.81 -3.16
CA GLY A 301 0.66 6.66 -4.33
C GLY A 301 1.73 7.74 -4.15
N PHE A 302 1.75 8.73 -5.05
CA PHE A 302 2.73 9.80 -5.03
C PHE A 302 2.29 10.95 -5.93
N HIS A 303 2.23 12.17 -5.42
CA HIS A 303 1.89 13.35 -6.22
C HIS A 303 3.12 14.05 -6.81
N THR A 304 2.88 14.77 -7.89
CA THR A 304 3.90 15.52 -8.64
C THR A 304 3.26 16.77 -9.24
N GLY A 305 3.03 17.77 -8.40
CA GLY A 305 2.48 19.07 -8.82
C GLY A 305 0.96 19.23 -8.72
N GLN A 306 0.23 18.22 -8.24
CA GLN A 306 -1.20 18.35 -7.98
C GLN A 306 -1.43 19.36 -6.85
N PHE A 307 -2.37 20.30 -7.06
CA PHE A 307 -2.65 21.43 -6.16
C PHE A 307 -1.42 22.27 -5.78
N SER A 308 -0.45 22.35 -6.68
CA SER A 308 0.85 23.03 -6.48
C SER A 308 1.73 22.41 -5.39
N LEU A 309 1.44 21.20 -4.93
CA LEU A 309 2.33 20.40 -4.09
C LEU A 309 3.43 19.80 -4.96
N PRO A 310 4.74 20.04 -4.68
CA PRO A 310 5.80 19.62 -5.58
C PRO A 310 5.90 18.11 -5.73
N ILE A 311 6.14 17.41 -4.64
CA ILE A 311 6.25 15.95 -4.57
C ILE A 311 6.05 15.47 -3.13
N ASP A 312 5.36 14.44 -2.92
CA ASP A 312 5.37 13.52 -1.78
C ASP A 312 4.14 12.60 -1.86
N LYS A 313 3.59 12.26 -0.72
CA LYS A 313 2.38 11.50 -0.43
C LYS A 313 1.76 12.07 0.83
N ARG A 314 0.90 11.37 1.57
CA ARG A 314 0.29 11.77 2.85
C ARG A 314 -1.08 12.42 2.70
N GLN A 315 -1.52 12.68 1.48
CA GLN A 315 -2.78 13.34 1.22
C GLN A 315 -3.92 12.35 0.96
N LEU A 316 -5.14 12.80 1.21
CA LEU A 316 -6.36 11.98 1.08
C LEU A 316 -6.83 11.74 -0.37
N TYR A 317 -6.15 12.31 -1.35
CA TYR A 317 -6.59 12.30 -2.75
C TYR A 317 -6.18 11.05 -3.51
N GLU A 318 -6.90 10.75 -4.61
CA GLU A 318 -6.67 9.56 -5.46
C GLU A 318 -5.19 9.37 -5.84
N PHE A 319 -4.43 10.45 -6.05
CA PHE A 319 -3.03 10.34 -6.45
C PHE A 319 -2.12 9.76 -5.35
N ASP A 320 -2.50 9.84 -4.07
CA ASP A 320 -1.72 9.31 -2.96
C ASP A 320 -2.30 8.01 -2.38
N ILE A 321 -3.63 7.83 -2.45
CA ILE A 321 -4.29 6.65 -1.86
C ILE A 321 -4.55 5.52 -2.85
N LYS A 322 -4.51 5.78 -4.16
CA LYS A 322 -4.77 4.79 -5.21
C LYS A 322 -3.49 4.28 -5.82
N VAL A 323 -3.34 2.96 -5.87
CA VAL A 323 -2.15 2.28 -6.36
C VAL A 323 -2.51 1.20 -7.38
N PRO A 324 -1.58 0.81 -8.28
CA PRO A 324 -1.82 -0.30 -9.19
C PRO A 324 -1.84 -1.64 -8.44
N LEU A 325 -2.66 -2.57 -8.91
CA LEU A 325 -2.56 -3.98 -8.56
C LEU A 325 -2.64 -4.82 -9.82
N LEU A 326 -1.54 -5.50 -10.12
CA LEU A 326 -1.45 -6.47 -11.21
C LEU A 326 -1.39 -7.86 -10.60
N VAL A 327 -2.20 -8.79 -11.12
CA VAL A 327 -2.24 -10.16 -10.59
C VAL A 327 -2.14 -11.16 -11.75
N ARG A 328 -1.28 -12.15 -11.58
CA ARG A 328 -1.19 -13.36 -12.40
C ARG A 328 -1.30 -14.59 -11.50
N GLY A 329 -1.96 -15.63 -11.96
CA GLY A 329 -1.96 -16.90 -11.21
C GLY A 329 -2.92 -17.96 -11.74
N PRO A 330 -2.90 -19.14 -11.12
CA PRO A 330 -3.77 -20.25 -11.48
C PRO A 330 -5.25 -19.88 -11.42
N GLY A 331 -5.99 -20.25 -12.47
CA GLY A 331 -7.44 -19.99 -12.54
C GLY A 331 -7.84 -18.54 -12.83
N ILE A 332 -6.88 -17.62 -12.98
CA ILE A 332 -7.14 -16.23 -13.36
C ILE A 332 -7.10 -16.11 -14.89
N LYS A 333 -8.19 -15.61 -15.48
CA LYS A 333 -8.26 -15.38 -16.92
C LYS A 333 -7.38 -14.19 -17.32
N PRO A 334 -6.66 -14.28 -18.46
CA PRO A 334 -5.83 -13.17 -18.93
C PRO A 334 -6.65 -11.98 -19.45
N ASN A 335 -6.00 -10.81 -19.49
CA ASN A 335 -6.52 -9.55 -20.05
C ASN A 335 -7.86 -9.11 -19.46
N GLN A 336 -8.01 -9.20 -18.13
CA GLN A 336 -9.19 -8.73 -17.45
C GLN A 336 -8.89 -7.42 -16.71
N THR A 337 -9.94 -6.61 -16.56
CA THR A 337 -9.96 -5.45 -15.68
C THR A 337 -11.10 -5.62 -14.68
N ASN A 338 -10.78 -5.49 -13.40
CA ASN A 338 -11.76 -5.51 -12.33
C ASN A 338 -11.93 -4.08 -11.78
N LYS A 339 -13.19 -3.66 -11.58
CA LYS A 339 -13.59 -2.33 -11.07
C LYS A 339 -14.13 -2.39 -9.65
N MET A 340 -13.97 -3.50 -8.96
CA MET A 340 -14.39 -3.61 -7.57
C MET A 340 -13.46 -2.81 -6.66
N LEU A 341 -14.04 -2.25 -5.61
CA LEU A 341 -13.32 -1.46 -4.61
C LEU A 341 -12.47 -2.38 -3.73
N VAL A 342 -11.17 -2.37 -3.94
CA VAL A 342 -10.20 -3.22 -3.25
C VAL A 342 -9.28 -2.38 -2.38
N ALA A 343 -8.95 -2.85 -1.19
CA ALA A 343 -7.99 -2.21 -0.31
C ALA A 343 -6.76 -3.11 -0.07
N ASN A 344 -5.61 -2.54 0.25
CA ASN A 344 -4.39 -3.33 0.46
C ASN A 344 -4.45 -4.24 1.69
N ILE A 345 -5.39 -3.99 2.62
CA ILE A 345 -5.72 -4.91 3.72
C ILE A 345 -6.28 -6.26 3.21
N ASP A 346 -6.71 -6.33 1.95
CA ASP A 346 -7.24 -7.55 1.33
C ASP A 346 -6.13 -8.50 0.85
N LEU A 347 -4.90 -8.02 0.72
CA LEU A 347 -3.78 -8.82 0.23
C LEU A 347 -3.43 -9.97 1.19
N GLY A 348 -3.30 -9.67 2.49
CA GLY A 348 -3.00 -10.69 3.51
C GLY A 348 -4.01 -11.84 3.54
N PRO A 349 -5.32 -11.57 3.72
CA PRO A 349 -6.34 -12.62 3.68
C PRO A 349 -6.42 -13.33 2.32
N THR A 350 -6.15 -12.66 1.20
CA THR A 350 -6.10 -13.32 -0.13
C THR A 350 -4.97 -14.35 -0.21
N ILE A 351 -3.78 -14.01 0.26
CA ILE A 351 -2.62 -14.91 0.26
C ILE A 351 -2.87 -16.10 1.19
N LEU A 352 -3.49 -15.88 2.35
CA LEU A 352 -3.89 -16.96 3.27
C LEU A 352 -4.96 -17.86 2.66
N ASP A 353 -5.95 -17.32 1.94
CA ASP A 353 -6.99 -18.09 1.26
C ASP A 353 -6.41 -18.94 0.11
N ILE A 354 -5.46 -18.39 -0.65
CA ILE A 354 -4.68 -19.14 -1.65
C ILE A 354 -3.97 -20.33 -1.01
N ALA A 355 -3.44 -20.15 0.19
CA ALA A 355 -2.77 -21.21 0.97
C ALA A 355 -3.76 -22.19 1.64
N GLY A 356 -5.08 -21.96 1.52
CA GLY A 356 -6.11 -22.81 2.12
C GLY A 356 -6.28 -22.63 3.64
N TYR A 357 -5.87 -21.46 4.17
CA TYR A 357 -6.06 -21.14 5.58
C TYR A 357 -7.52 -20.71 5.85
N ASP A 358 -8.06 -21.17 6.98
CA ASP A 358 -9.41 -20.78 7.42
C ASP A 358 -9.42 -19.34 7.93
N LEU A 359 -9.91 -18.40 7.10
CA LEU A 359 -9.94 -16.97 7.40
C LEU A 359 -10.80 -16.62 8.62
N ASN A 360 -11.75 -17.47 9.02
CA ASN A 360 -12.55 -17.25 10.24
C ASN A 360 -11.71 -17.32 11.52
N LYS A 361 -10.50 -17.87 11.43
CA LYS A 361 -9.54 -17.91 12.55
C LYS A 361 -8.64 -16.68 12.62
N THR A 362 -8.85 -15.70 11.73
CA THR A 362 -8.08 -14.45 11.72
C THR A 362 -8.88 -13.28 12.30
N GLN A 363 -8.16 -12.29 12.78
CA GLN A 363 -8.70 -10.97 13.18
C GLN A 363 -8.44 -9.92 12.10
N MET A 364 -8.31 -10.33 10.84
CA MET A 364 -8.08 -9.42 9.71
C MET A 364 -9.37 -8.68 9.36
N ASP A 365 -9.24 -7.41 9.00
CA ASP A 365 -10.33 -6.55 8.57
C ASP A 365 -10.61 -6.69 7.06
N GLY A 366 -9.60 -7.12 6.31
CA GLY A 366 -9.66 -7.33 4.87
C GLY A 366 -10.43 -8.60 4.46
N MET A 367 -10.82 -8.63 3.19
CA MET A 367 -11.52 -9.73 2.53
C MET A 367 -10.63 -10.43 1.52
N SER A 368 -10.82 -11.73 1.28
CA SER A 368 -10.08 -12.42 0.21
C SER A 368 -10.55 -11.98 -1.16
N LEU A 369 -9.59 -11.58 -2.02
CA LEU A 369 -9.82 -11.29 -3.45
C LEU A 369 -9.99 -12.54 -4.31
N LEU A 370 -9.70 -13.72 -3.79
CA LEU A 370 -9.63 -14.94 -4.59
C LEU A 370 -10.92 -15.25 -5.36
N PRO A 371 -12.14 -15.07 -4.79
CA PRO A 371 -13.39 -15.22 -5.55
C PRO A 371 -13.49 -14.21 -6.72
N LEU A 372 -13.11 -12.94 -6.50
CA LEU A 372 -13.11 -11.92 -7.55
C LEU A 372 -12.09 -12.24 -8.65
N LEU A 373 -10.91 -12.70 -8.27
CA LEU A 373 -9.83 -13.06 -9.20
C LEU A 373 -10.21 -14.25 -10.08
N ARG A 374 -10.99 -15.20 -9.56
CA ARG A 374 -11.52 -16.35 -10.31
C ARG A 374 -12.73 -16.02 -11.16
N GLY A 375 -13.32 -14.85 -10.99
CA GLY A 375 -14.50 -14.39 -11.73
C GLY A 375 -15.80 -15.04 -11.24
N ASP A 376 -15.92 -15.33 -9.96
CA ASP A 376 -17.13 -15.84 -9.34
C ASP A 376 -18.25 -14.81 -9.45
N LYS A 377 -19.45 -15.22 -9.91
CA LYS A 377 -20.53 -14.30 -10.28
C LYS A 377 -21.33 -13.77 -9.09
N ASN A 378 -21.36 -14.49 -7.96
CA ASN A 378 -22.21 -14.19 -6.80
C ASN A 378 -21.36 -13.77 -5.59
N VAL A 379 -20.38 -12.91 -5.83
CA VAL A 379 -19.54 -12.38 -4.74
C VAL A 379 -20.21 -11.14 -4.15
N THR A 380 -20.59 -11.20 -2.90
CA THR A 380 -20.96 -10.00 -2.15
C THR A 380 -19.67 -9.30 -1.71
N TRP A 381 -19.53 -8.04 -2.11
CA TRP A 381 -18.32 -7.26 -1.90
C TRP A 381 -18.64 -5.93 -1.22
N ARG A 382 -17.64 -5.33 -0.58
CA ARG A 382 -17.79 -4.02 0.07
C ARG A 382 -18.09 -2.91 -0.93
N SER A 383 -18.86 -1.93 -0.50
CA SER A 383 -19.06 -0.65 -1.18
C SER A 383 -18.18 0.47 -0.60
N ASP A 384 -17.61 0.25 0.59
CA ASP A 384 -16.93 1.28 1.37
C ASP A 384 -15.57 0.80 1.85
N PHE A 385 -14.60 1.72 1.95
CA PHE A 385 -13.37 1.49 2.70
C PHE A 385 -12.94 2.76 3.43
N LEU A 386 -12.08 2.58 4.42
CA LEU A 386 -11.58 3.63 5.29
C LEU A 386 -10.17 4.05 4.86
N VAL A 387 -9.92 5.35 4.87
CA VAL A 387 -8.57 5.94 4.84
C VAL A 387 -8.35 6.67 6.14
N GLU A 388 -7.22 6.43 6.80
CA GLU A 388 -6.84 7.06 8.06
C GLU A 388 -5.41 7.54 7.96
N TYR A 389 -5.19 8.76 8.40
CA TYR A 389 -3.85 9.35 8.45
C TYR A 389 -3.68 10.16 9.73
N GLN A 390 -2.54 9.99 10.40
CA GLN A 390 -2.13 10.84 11.52
C GLN A 390 -0.97 11.70 11.07
N GLY A 391 -1.17 13.01 11.07
CA GLY A 391 -0.19 13.99 10.65
C GLY A 391 1.09 13.93 11.48
N GLU A 392 2.22 14.03 10.80
CA GLU A 392 3.55 14.13 11.39
C GLU A 392 3.89 15.63 11.47
N GLY A 393 4.12 16.15 12.65
CA GLY A 393 4.52 17.54 12.87
C GLY A 393 5.89 17.62 13.52
N TYR A 394 6.56 18.74 13.35
CA TYR A 394 7.82 19.03 14.02
C TYR A 394 7.61 20.06 15.12
N ASN A 395 8.07 19.79 16.34
CA ASN A 395 7.87 20.69 17.49
C ASN A 395 8.58 22.05 17.34
N GLY A 396 9.62 22.13 16.51
CA GLY A 396 10.27 23.37 16.10
C GLY A 396 9.81 23.83 14.72
N SER A 397 10.34 24.93 14.25
CA SER A 397 10.20 25.36 12.86
C SER A 397 11.10 24.50 11.97
N ASP A 398 10.63 24.16 10.77
CA ASP A 398 11.46 23.47 9.76
C ASP A 398 12.70 24.32 9.44
N PRO A 399 13.91 23.75 9.54
CA PRO A 399 15.15 24.53 9.35
C PRO A 399 15.28 25.15 7.94
N THR A 400 14.64 24.55 6.94
CA THR A 400 14.66 25.06 5.57
C THR A 400 13.60 26.13 5.32
N CYS A 401 12.55 26.17 6.15
CA CYS A 401 11.41 27.08 6.01
C CYS A 401 11.00 27.72 7.36
N PRO A 402 11.89 28.40 8.07
CA PRO A 402 11.64 28.88 9.44
C PRO A 402 10.50 29.89 9.54
N GLY A 403 10.14 30.56 8.44
CA GLY A 403 9.05 31.53 8.39
C GLY A 403 7.64 30.95 8.48
N LEU A 404 7.48 29.63 8.34
CA LEU A 404 6.17 28.95 8.46
C LEU A 404 5.80 28.62 9.92
N GLY A 405 6.73 28.79 10.85
CA GLY A 405 6.50 28.48 12.27
C GLY A 405 6.55 26.97 12.57
N PRO A 406 6.23 26.59 13.83
CA PRO A 406 6.25 25.19 14.27
C PRO A 406 5.03 24.42 13.79
N GLY A 407 5.16 23.10 13.76
CA GLY A 407 4.04 22.19 13.49
C GLY A 407 3.98 21.64 12.07
N VAL A 408 4.77 22.17 11.13
CA VAL A 408 4.89 21.69 9.75
C VAL A 408 6.15 20.84 9.56
N THR A 409 6.14 19.96 8.59
CA THR A 409 7.29 19.12 8.23
C THR A 409 7.26 18.73 6.75
N HIS A 410 8.34 18.09 6.28
CA HIS A 410 8.50 17.70 4.88
C HIS A 410 8.31 18.87 3.92
N CYS A 411 9.05 19.95 4.19
CA CYS A 411 9.00 21.16 3.38
C CYS A 411 9.97 21.04 2.18
N PHE A 412 9.48 21.44 0.99
CA PHE A 412 10.20 21.41 -0.28
C PHE A 412 10.57 22.83 -0.75
N PRO A 413 11.24 22.96 -1.89
CA PRO A 413 11.53 24.26 -2.47
C PRO A 413 10.30 25.19 -2.47
N ASP A 414 10.54 26.48 -2.31
CA ASP A 414 9.52 27.52 -2.14
C ASP A 414 8.69 27.43 -0.83
N CYS A 415 9.16 26.65 0.15
CA CYS A 415 8.52 26.46 1.44
C CYS A 415 7.07 25.93 1.33
N VAL A 416 6.87 24.95 0.49
CA VAL A 416 5.65 24.15 0.45
C VAL A 416 5.85 22.92 1.32
N CYS A 417 5.04 22.79 2.39
CA CYS A 417 5.15 21.68 3.33
C CYS A 417 4.04 20.66 3.08
N GLU A 418 4.41 19.39 3.13
CA GLU A 418 3.53 18.28 2.78
C GLU A 418 2.81 17.68 3.99
N ASP A 419 3.21 18.06 5.22
CA ASP A 419 2.61 17.54 6.43
C ASP A 419 2.63 18.51 7.60
N SER A 420 1.72 18.27 8.56
CA SER A 420 1.64 18.96 9.85
C SER A 420 0.83 18.13 10.85
N TYR A 421 0.89 18.47 12.13
CA TYR A 421 0.04 17.86 13.16
C TYR A 421 -1.45 17.90 12.82
N ASN A 422 -1.91 18.97 12.17
CA ASN A 422 -3.31 19.17 11.82
C ASN A 422 -3.70 18.49 10.50
N ASN A 423 -2.78 17.78 9.84
CA ASN A 423 -3.08 16.93 8.70
C ASN A 423 -3.53 15.53 9.15
N THR A 424 -4.18 15.45 10.31
CA THR A 424 -4.79 14.21 10.80
C THR A 424 -6.22 14.14 10.28
N TYR A 425 -6.54 13.09 9.52
CA TYR A 425 -7.84 12.93 8.88
C TYR A 425 -8.30 11.48 8.81
N ALA A 426 -9.61 11.32 8.65
CA ALA A 426 -10.21 10.04 8.27
C ALA A 426 -11.19 10.25 7.12
N CYS A 427 -11.21 9.32 6.17
CA CYS A 427 -12.10 9.35 5.02
C CYS A 427 -12.84 8.03 4.84
N VAL A 428 -14.10 8.12 4.41
CA VAL A 428 -14.81 7.01 3.79
C VAL A 428 -14.89 7.23 2.29
N ARG A 429 -14.48 6.20 1.55
CA ARG A 429 -14.63 6.13 0.10
C ARG A 429 -15.75 5.15 -0.21
N THR A 430 -16.81 5.61 -0.86
CA THR A 430 -17.99 4.82 -1.22
C THR A 430 -18.11 4.70 -2.72
N LEU A 431 -18.21 3.46 -3.20
CA LEU A 431 -18.49 3.15 -4.61
C LEU A 431 -19.70 2.22 -4.69
N SER A 432 -20.76 2.68 -5.34
CA SER A 432 -21.95 1.90 -5.64
C SER A 432 -22.44 2.20 -7.06
N THR A 433 -23.54 1.61 -7.47
CA THR A 433 -24.18 1.91 -8.76
C THR A 433 -24.65 3.35 -8.87
N SER A 434 -24.92 4.01 -7.73
CA SER A 434 -25.47 5.38 -7.67
C SER A 434 -24.46 6.40 -7.18
N TRP A 435 -23.44 5.98 -6.44
CA TRP A 435 -22.52 6.87 -5.75
C TRP A 435 -21.07 6.48 -6.00
N ASP A 436 -20.27 7.47 -6.28
CA ASP A 436 -18.81 7.43 -6.31
C ASP A 436 -18.29 8.63 -5.51
N LEU A 437 -18.35 8.51 -4.17
CA LEU A 437 -18.13 9.60 -3.24
C LEU A 437 -16.93 9.33 -2.34
N GLN A 438 -16.22 10.40 -1.99
CA GLN A 438 -15.26 10.41 -0.89
C GLN A 438 -15.66 11.52 0.08
N TYR A 439 -15.75 11.17 1.36
CA TYR A 439 -16.04 12.07 2.47
C TYR A 439 -14.91 11.99 3.49
N CYS A 440 -14.35 13.12 3.87
CA CYS A 440 -13.21 13.22 4.78
C CYS A 440 -13.45 14.26 5.88
N GLU A 441 -13.04 13.94 7.10
CA GLU A 441 -13.00 14.84 8.25
C GLU A 441 -11.58 14.99 8.75
N PHE A 442 -11.18 16.23 9.08
CA PHE A 442 -9.91 16.53 9.70
C PHE A 442 -10.07 16.69 11.21
N ASP A 443 -9.16 16.09 11.97
CA ASP A 443 -9.08 16.25 13.44
C ASP A 443 -8.27 17.53 13.75
N ASP A 444 -8.82 18.66 13.38
CA ASP A 444 -8.27 19.98 13.64
C ASP A 444 -9.28 20.87 14.39
N ARG A 445 -8.89 22.10 14.69
CA ARG A 445 -9.77 23.05 15.40
C ARG A 445 -10.96 23.53 14.56
N GLU A 446 -10.83 23.46 13.24
CA GLU A 446 -11.87 23.89 12.29
C GLU A 446 -12.88 22.78 12.00
N VAL A 447 -12.56 21.51 12.37
CA VAL A 447 -13.32 20.31 11.96
C VAL A 447 -13.61 20.36 10.47
N PHE A 448 -12.54 20.55 9.69
CA PHE A 448 -12.67 20.79 8.26
C PHE A 448 -13.17 19.53 7.54
N VAL A 449 -14.11 19.70 6.63
CA VAL A 449 -14.72 18.59 5.87
C VAL A 449 -14.48 18.75 4.38
N GLU A 450 -14.05 17.67 3.73
CA GLU A 450 -13.94 17.59 2.27
C GLU A 450 -14.84 16.48 1.73
N VAL A 451 -15.61 16.81 0.68
CA VAL A 451 -16.47 15.85 -0.04
C VAL A 451 -16.26 15.98 -1.53
N TYR A 452 -16.12 14.82 -2.21
CA TYR A 452 -15.89 14.76 -3.65
C TYR A 452 -16.80 13.73 -4.32
N ASN A 453 -17.39 14.10 -5.45
CA ASN A 453 -18.07 13.17 -6.35
C ASN A 453 -17.09 12.80 -7.48
N LEU A 454 -16.48 11.63 -7.40
CA LEU A 454 -15.40 11.21 -8.29
C LEU A 454 -15.88 10.81 -9.69
N THR A 455 -17.18 10.56 -9.87
CA THR A 455 -17.76 10.42 -11.22
C THR A 455 -17.74 11.74 -11.98
N ALA A 456 -18.08 12.85 -11.30
CA ALA A 456 -18.15 14.18 -11.92
C ALA A 456 -16.79 14.91 -11.85
N ASP A 457 -16.02 14.68 -10.80
CA ASP A 457 -14.75 15.35 -10.50
C ASP A 457 -13.65 14.31 -10.12
N PRO A 458 -13.15 13.56 -11.10
CA PRO A 458 -12.15 12.51 -10.84
C PRO A 458 -10.80 13.03 -10.34
N HIS A 459 -10.57 14.34 -10.44
CA HIS A 459 -9.37 15.00 -9.96
C HIS A 459 -9.55 15.76 -8.63
N GLN A 460 -10.73 15.63 -8.02
CA GLN A 460 -11.05 16.18 -6.69
C GLN A 460 -10.75 17.68 -6.55
N ILE A 461 -11.11 18.45 -7.59
CA ILE A 461 -10.88 19.91 -7.64
C ILE A 461 -11.87 20.66 -6.75
N ASN A 462 -13.14 20.23 -6.77
CA ASN A 462 -14.24 20.94 -6.14
C ASN A 462 -14.74 20.24 -4.88
N ASN A 463 -14.44 20.80 -3.72
CA ASN A 463 -15.02 20.34 -2.46
C ASN A 463 -16.51 20.76 -2.41
N ILE A 464 -17.39 19.76 -2.40
CA ILE A 464 -18.85 19.95 -2.40
C ILE A 464 -19.50 19.83 -1.02
N ALA A 465 -18.71 19.79 0.06
CA ALA A 465 -19.22 19.62 1.42
C ALA A 465 -20.33 20.63 1.81
N LYS A 466 -20.26 21.86 1.29
CA LYS A 466 -21.25 22.93 1.55
C LYS A 466 -22.47 22.92 0.63
N THR A 467 -22.48 22.10 -0.43
CA THR A 467 -23.50 22.11 -1.47
C THR A 467 -24.16 20.75 -1.70
N ILE A 468 -23.59 19.69 -1.15
CA ILE A 468 -24.17 18.35 -1.18
C ILE A 468 -25.44 18.28 -0.33
N ASP A 469 -26.35 17.39 -0.67
CA ASP A 469 -27.53 17.12 0.13
C ASP A 469 -27.18 16.68 1.55
N GLN A 470 -27.85 17.29 2.55
CA GLN A 470 -27.57 17.07 3.96
C GLN A 470 -27.78 15.60 4.37
N GLU A 471 -28.77 14.92 3.81
CA GLU A 471 -29.04 13.50 4.10
C GLU A 471 -27.90 12.62 3.60
N ILE A 472 -27.31 12.95 2.45
CA ILE A 472 -26.14 12.24 1.92
C ILE A 472 -24.92 12.48 2.82
N LEU A 473 -24.72 13.72 3.25
CA LEU A 473 -23.62 14.09 4.16
C LEU A 473 -23.70 13.30 5.47
N GLU A 474 -24.86 13.25 6.09
CA GLU A 474 -25.11 12.50 7.33
C GLU A 474 -24.89 10.98 7.15
N LYS A 475 -25.29 10.42 6.02
CA LYS A 475 -25.04 9.01 5.68
C LYS A 475 -23.53 8.73 5.56
N MET A 476 -22.79 9.63 4.92
CA MET A 476 -21.34 9.48 4.76
C MET A 476 -20.60 9.60 6.10
N ASN A 477 -20.99 10.58 6.94
CA ASN A 477 -20.47 10.71 8.31
C ASN A 477 -20.74 9.44 9.13
N TYR A 478 -21.97 8.91 9.09
CA TYR A 478 -22.33 7.67 9.79
C TYR A 478 -21.46 6.48 9.32
N ARG A 479 -21.24 6.33 8.00
CA ARG A 479 -20.38 5.29 7.44
C ARG A 479 -18.93 5.43 7.91
N LEU A 480 -18.42 6.66 7.95
CA LEU A 480 -17.09 6.95 8.47
C LEU A 480 -16.94 6.51 9.93
N MET A 481 -17.87 6.91 10.79
CA MET A 481 -17.86 6.51 12.21
C MET A 481 -17.90 4.99 12.40
N MET A 482 -18.71 4.31 11.60
CA MET A 482 -18.83 2.85 11.66
C MET A 482 -17.53 2.16 11.25
N LEU A 483 -16.87 2.64 10.19
CA LEU A 483 -15.60 2.09 9.73
C LEU A 483 -14.45 2.36 10.70
N GLN A 484 -14.39 3.54 11.33
CA GLN A 484 -13.40 3.86 12.34
C GLN A 484 -13.54 3.03 13.63
N SER A 485 -14.72 2.43 13.85
CA SER A 485 -14.99 1.60 15.04
C SER A 485 -15.01 0.10 14.75
N CYS A 486 -14.90 -0.32 13.49
CA CYS A 486 -14.96 -1.73 13.12
C CYS A 486 -13.67 -2.49 13.48
N SER A 487 -13.78 -3.81 13.67
CA SER A 487 -12.65 -4.72 13.85
C SER A 487 -12.97 -6.12 13.34
N GLY A 488 -12.05 -6.72 12.59
CA GLY A 488 -12.18 -8.08 12.09
C GLY A 488 -13.47 -8.31 11.29
N ALA A 489 -14.33 -9.18 11.76
CA ALA A 489 -15.57 -9.55 11.06
C ALA A 489 -16.51 -8.36 10.81
N THR A 490 -16.55 -7.36 11.71
CA THR A 490 -17.41 -6.19 11.54
C THR A 490 -16.98 -5.28 10.40
N CYS A 491 -15.68 -5.26 10.06
CA CYS A 491 -15.16 -4.55 8.88
C CYS A 491 -15.48 -5.28 7.56
N ARG A 492 -15.77 -6.59 7.61
CA ARG A 492 -15.92 -7.45 6.43
C ARG A 492 -17.37 -7.70 6.03
N THR A 493 -18.34 -7.31 6.85
CA THR A 493 -19.76 -7.62 6.60
C THR A 493 -20.32 -6.63 5.57
N PRO A 494 -20.57 -7.07 4.33
CA PRO A 494 -21.18 -6.20 3.32
C PRO A 494 -22.59 -5.78 3.76
N GLY A 495 -22.98 -4.55 3.44
CA GLY A 495 -24.31 -4.04 3.75
C GLY A 495 -24.52 -3.57 5.19
N VAL A 496 -23.54 -3.71 6.09
CA VAL A 496 -23.63 -3.18 7.47
C VAL A 496 -23.93 -1.68 7.49
N PHE A 497 -23.48 -0.98 6.45
CA PHE A 497 -23.64 0.47 6.32
C PHE A 497 -24.80 0.88 5.39
N ASP A 498 -25.60 -0.06 4.93
CA ASP A 498 -26.72 0.24 4.04
C ASP A 498 -27.94 0.76 4.82
N PRO A 499 -28.69 1.73 4.27
CA PRO A 499 -29.94 2.19 4.87
C PRO A 499 -30.93 1.03 5.01
N GLY A 500 -31.36 0.74 6.23
CA GLY A 500 -32.23 -0.39 6.55
C GLY A 500 -31.55 -1.57 7.24
N TYR A 501 -30.22 -1.64 7.25
CA TYR A 501 -29.51 -2.57 8.11
C TYR A 501 -29.74 -2.18 9.58
N ARG A 502 -30.37 -3.07 10.34
CA ARG A 502 -30.51 -2.88 11.79
C ARG A 502 -29.22 -3.34 12.47
N PHE A 503 -28.47 -2.36 12.92
CA PHE A 503 -27.25 -2.57 13.72
C PHE A 503 -27.58 -3.42 14.96
N ASP A 504 -26.82 -4.50 15.19
CA ASP A 504 -26.84 -5.24 16.45
C ASP A 504 -25.74 -4.69 17.38
N PRO A 505 -26.08 -3.91 18.42
CA PRO A 505 -25.09 -3.33 19.34
C PRO A 505 -24.20 -4.37 20.04
N ARG A 506 -24.63 -5.64 20.07
CA ARG A 506 -23.86 -6.73 20.69
C ARG A 506 -22.59 -7.08 19.90
N LEU A 507 -22.55 -6.77 18.60
CA LEU A 507 -21.35 -6.95 17.76
C LEU A 507 -20.24 -5.94 18.08
N MET A 508 -20.56 -4.79 18.69
CA MET A 508 -19.57 -3.78 19.11
C MET A 508 -18.84 -4.13 20.41
N PHE A 509 -19.43 -4.96 21.27
CA PHE A 509 -18.93 -5.18 22.63
C PHE A 509 -18.13 -6.47 22.82
N SER A 510 -17.84 -7.21 21.78
CA SER A 510 -16.94 -8.35 21.86
C SER A 510 -15.47 -7.87 21.82
N ASN A 511 -14.96 -7.47 22.99
CA ASN A 511 -13.57 -7.25 23.38
C ASN A 511 -12.88 -5.91 23.05
N HIS A 512 -12.53 -5.25 24.14
CA HIS A 512 -11.56 -4.21 24.42
C HIS A 512 -12.06 -2.77 24.32
N GLY A 513 -12.17 -2.17 25.50
CA GLY A 513 -12.56 -0.77 25.72
C GLY A 513 -11.64 0.22 25.05
N VAL A 514 -12.00 0.62 23.86
CA VAL A 514 -11.55 1.87 23.26
C VAL A 514 -12.74 2.83 23.32
N ARG A 515 -12.59 3.90 24.08
CA ARG A 515 -13.59 4.98 24.15
C ARG A 515 -13.71 5.58 22.75
N ALA A 516 -14.86 5.35 22.11
CA ALA A 516 -15.27 6.11 20.95
C ALA A 516 -15.29 7.60 21.34
N ARG A 517 -14.45 8.42 20.73
CA ARG A 517 -14.58 9.87 20.79
C ARG A 517 -15.80 10.23 19.96
N ARG A 518 -16.85 10.71 20.63
CA ARG A 518 -18.00 11.32 19.96
C ARG A 518 -17.53 12.63 19.35
N PHE A 519 -17.47 12.71 18.06
CA PHE A 519 -17.54 13.97 17.34
C PHE A 519 -19.00 14.39 17.33
N SER A 520 -19.34 15.43 18.09
CA SER A 520 -20.69 15.99 18.06
C SER A 520 -20.79 16.95 16.89
N ALA A 521 -21.68 16.66 15.96
CA ALA A 521 -22.13 17.64 14.95
C ALA A 521 -22.90 18.78 15.65
N GLN A 522 -22.19 19.69 16.31
CA GLN A 522 -22.73 20.96 16.82
C GLN A 522 -21.75 22.05 16.50
N SER A 523 -22.03 22.71 15.42
CA SER A 523 -21.78 24.08 14.98
C SER A 523 -21.36 24.12 13.51
N LEU A 524 -22.33 24.17 12.65
CA LEU A 524 -22.27 24.83 11.35
C LEU A 524 -22.95 26.19 11.46
#